data_b61f02327070ba5d2775417444eb2278
#
_entry.id   b61f02327070ba5d2775417444eb2278
#
_cell.length_a   1.000
_cell.length_b   1.000
_cell.length_c   1.000
_cell.angle_alpha   90.00
_cell.angle_beta   90.00
_cell.angle_gamma   90.00
#
_symmetry.space_group_name_H-M   'P 1'
#
loop_
_entity.id
_entity.type
_entity.pdbx_description
1 polymer ?
#
loop_
_entity_poly.entity_id
_entity_poly.type
_entity_poly.pdbx_seq_one_letter_code
_entity_poly.pdbx_strand_id
1 'polypeptide(L)'
;FAKSNGFQLILKDQNDVITLAKKRHPDKPVICFGHSLGSIINLNFAIRYPEQVNGLACWNSGIETGILPRASQIILSIESFFRNPNLPSLIAWKLSFESWNSKFKPNRTDYDWLSQDKNEVDLYVDDPLCGFEASISMWRDILEGVFFAGNKKNLNKLNKQLPVHIVGGDSDPCTNNGKDMKKLLVKLKNNGLSDVTCNILNGTRHESLNEINRDKTTNQFIIWLQSRF
;
A
#
# COMPACT_ATOMS: atom_id res chain seq x y z
N PHE A 1 3.97 -7.82 11.92
CA PHE A 1 3.00 -7.07 12.72
C PHE A 1 2.80 -7.70 14.11
N ALA A 2 2.88 -9.04 14.23
CA ALA A 2 2.78 -9.76 15.48
C ALA A 2 3.71 -10.99 15.46
N LYS A 3 3.82 -11.70 16.61
CA LYS A 3 4.65 -12.91 16.71
C LYS A 3 4.20 -14.02 15.75
N SER A 4 2.90 -14.08 15.42
CA SER A 4 2.31 -15.02 14.47
C SER A 4 1.02 -14.43 13.89
N ASN A 5 0.68 -14.79 12.65
CA ASN A 5 -0.55 -14.37 11.97
C ASN A 5 -0.77 -12.85 11.96
N GLY A 6 0.31 -12.06 11.89
CA GLY A 6 0.26 -10.61 12.03
C GLY A 6 -0.61 -9.94 10.99
N PHE A 7 -0.58 -10.41 9.74
CA PHE A 7 -1.43 -9.87 8.68
C PHE A 7 -2.92 -10.11 8.95
N GLN A 8 -3.29 -11.28 9.47
CA GLN A 8 -4.68 -11.60 9.82
C GLN A 8 -5.18 -10.77 11.01
N LEU A 9 -4.31 -10.52 11.99
CA LEU A 9 -4.65 -9.69 13.16
C LEU A 9 -4.94 -8.24 12.73
N ILE A 10 -4.11 -7.64 11.87
CA ILE A 10 -4.38 -6.29 11.32
C ILE A 10 -5.72 -6.22 10.62
N LEU A 11 -6.08 -7.22 9.80
CA LEU A 11 -7.37 -7.24 9.12
C LEU A 11 -8.54 -7.38 10.11
N LYS A 12 -8.34 -8.14 11.19
CA LYS A 12 -9.32 -8.24 12.26
C LYS A 12 -9.49 -6.91 12.99
N ASP A 13 -8.40 -6.26 13.36
CA ASP A 13 -8.42 -4.95 14.02
C ASP A 13 -9.10 -3.89 13.13
N GLN A 14 -8.81 -3.90 11.82
CA GLN A 14 -9.50 -3.04 10.85
C GLN A 14 -11.00 -3.32 10.82
N ASN A 15 -11.42 -4.60 10.83
CA ASN A 15 -12.84 -4.96 10.88
C ASN A 15 -13.52 -4.48 12.16
N ASP A 16 -12.85 -4.57 13.31
CA ASP A 16 -13.37 -4.12 14.59
C ASP A 16 -13.58 -2.58 14.59
N VAL A 17 -12.60 -1.82 14.03
CA VAL A 17 -12.70 -0.37 13.86
C VAL A 17 -13.86 0.01 12.93
N ILE A 18 -13.97 -0.64 11.77
CA ILE A 18 -15.05 -0.37 10.80
C ILE A 18 -16.42 -0.71 11.40
N THR A 19 -16.52 -1.83 12.13
CA THR A 19 -17.75 -2.22 12.81
C THR A 19 -18.18 -1.17 13.83
N LEU A 20 -17.23 -0.63 14.59
CA LEU A 20 -17.49 0.47 15.53
C LEU A 20 -17.93 1.76 14.82
N ALA A 21 -17.27 2.10 13.69
CA ALA A 21 -17.63 3.27 12.88
C ALA A 21 -19.06 3.16 12.33
N LYS A 22 -19.41 2.00 11.77
CA LYS A 22 -20.78 1.74 11.28
C LYS A 22 -21.84 1.78 12.38
N LYS A 23 -21.52 1.30 13.58
CA LYS A 23 -22.42 1.40 14.73
C LYS A 23 -22.69 2.85 15.13
N ARG A 24 -21.68 3.72 15.01
CA ARG A 24 -21.80 5.16 15.34
C ARG A 24 -22.45 5.98 14.21
N HIS A 25 -22.27 5.55 12.97
CA HIS A 25 -22.70 6.24 11.75
C HIS A 25 -23.33 5.24 10.77
N PRO A 26 -24.51 4.66 11.09
CA PRO A 26 -25.10 3.54 10.33
C PRO A 26 -25.45 3.91 8.86
N ASP A 27 -25.78 5.17 8.61
CA ASP A 27 -26.21 5.66 7.28
C ASP A 27 -25.05 6.22 6.44
N LYS A 28 -23.81 6.12 6.91
CA LYS A 28 -22.65 6.66 6.18
C LYS A 28 -21.90 5.57 5.41
N PRO A 29 -21.49 5.85 4.18
CA PRO A 29 -20.64 4.93 3.42
C PRO A 29 -19.25 4.81 4.07
N VAL A 30 -18.67 3.62 4.00
CA VAL A 30 -17.31 3.35 4.47
C VAL A 30 -16.38 3.31 3.27
N ILE A 31 -15.46 4.26 3.20
CA ILE A 31 -14.40 4.31 2.21
C ILE A 31 -13.06 3.99 2.89
N CYS A 32 -12.41 2.91 2.44
CA CYS A 32 -11.09 2.55 2.94
C CYS A 32 -10.02 3.22 2.08
N PHE A 33 -9.34 4.22 2.65
CA PHE A 33 -8.15 4.82 2.04
C PHE A 33 -6.88 4.17 2.58
N GLY A 34 -5.98 3.76 1.70
CA GLY A 34 -4.68 3.19 2.07
C GLY A 34 -3.56 3.67 1.16
N HIS A 35 -2.47 4.10 1.78
CA HIS A 35 -1.22 4.45 1.13
C HIS A 35 -0.19 3.34 1.37
N SER A 36 0.61 3.01 0.36
CA SER A 36 1.69 2.02 0.47
C SER A 36 1.20 0.69 1.06
N LEU A 37 1.76 0.24 2.18
CA LEU A 37 1.30 -0.95 2.91
C LEU A 37 -0.20 -0.91 3.24
N GLY A 38 -0.74 0.26 3.61
CA GLY A 38 -2.17 0.44 3.87
C GLY A 38 -3.05 0.12 2.66
N SER A 39 -2.55 0.33 1.44
CA SER A 39 -3.22 -0.07 0.21
C SER A 39 -3.33 -1.60 0.09
N ILE A 40 -2.26 -2.34 0.42
CA ILE A 40 -2.26 -3.81 0.44
C ILE A 40 -3.25 -4.33 1.48
N ILE A 41 -3.23 -3.75 2.69
CA ILE A 41 -4.13 -4.12 3.79
C ILE A 41 -5.59 -3.89 3.37
N ASN A 42 -5.93 -2.70 2.87
CA ASN A 42 -7.29 -2.35 2.50
C ASN A 42 -7.83 -3.19 1.34
N LEU A 43 -7.00 -3.51 0.35
CA LEU A 43 -7.42 -4.40 -0.75
C LEU A 43 -7.69 -5.82 -0.22
N ASN A 44 -6.83 -6.34 0.66
CA ASN A 44 -7.06 -7.62 1.34
C ASN A 44 -8.32 -7.60 2.18
N PHE A 45 -8.57 -6.49 2.88
CA PHE A 45 -9.77 -6.31 3.69
C PHE A 45 -11.03 -6.35 2.81
N ALA A 46 -11.07 -5.56 1.74
CA ALA A 46 -12.21 -5.53 0.81
C ALA A 46 -12.48 -6.89 0.14
N ILE A 47 -11.44 -7.71 -0.09
CA ILE A 47 -11.59 -9.08 -0.61
C ILE A 47 -12.23 -10.01 0.42
N ARG A 48 -11.88 -9.87 1.70
CA ARG A 48 -12.35 -10.76 2.77
C ARG A 48 -13.69 -10.34 3.38
N TYR A 49 -13.97 -9.04 3.37
CA TYR A 49 -15.14 -8.42 3.95
C TYR A 49 -15.84 -7.49 2.94
N PRO A 50 -16.28 -8.01 1.78
CA PRO A 50 -16.81 -7.18 0.69
C PRO A 50 -18.02 -6.34 1.09
N GLU A 51 -18.81 -6.80 2.08
CA GLU A 51 -19.99 -6.08 2.59
C GLU A 51 -19.64 -4.92 3.54
N GLN A 52 -18.39 -4.82 3.97
CA GLN A 52 -17.95 -3.79 4.91
C GLN A 52 -17.50 -2.49 4.22
N VAL A 53 -17.23 -2.53 2.91
CA VAL A 53 -16.56 -1.44 2.19
C VAL A 53 -17.45 -0.96 1.04
N ASN A 54 -17.71 0.36 1.00
CA ASN A 54 -18.47 1.01 -0.07
C ASN A 54 -17.56 1.64 -1.13
N GLY A 55 -16.30 1.96 -0.78
CA GLY A 55 -15.30 2.48 -1.70
C GLY A 55 -13.88 2.16 -1.25
N LEU A 56 -12.95 2.07 -2.20
CA LEU A 56 -11.56 1.71 -1.93
C LEU A 56 -10.62 2.68 -2.64
N ALA A 57 -9.67 3.23 -1.90
CA ALA A 57 -8.55 4.00 -2.47
C ALA A 57 -7.23 3.28 -2.20
N CYS A 58 -6.55 2.87 -3.28
CA CYS A 58 -5.28 2.16 -3.26
C CYS A 58 -4.18 3.05 -3.86
N TRP A 59 -3.35 3.62 -3.00
CA TRP A 59 -2.35 4.58 -3.40
C TRP A 59 -0.92 4.05 -3.20
N ASN A 60 -0.07 4.29 -4.20
CA ASN A 60 1.38 4.04 -4.17
C ASN A 60 1.78 2.61 -3.73
N SER A 61 1.01 1.59 -4.12
CA SER A 61 1.35 0.20 -3.82
C SER A 61 0.75 -0.78 -4.83
N GLY A 62 1.60 -1.61 -5.42
CA GLY A 62 1.20 -2.69 -6.31
C GLY A 62 1.02 -4.03 -5.60
N ILE A 63 0.39 -4.98 -6.30
CA ILE A 63 0.19 -6.38 -5.86
C ILE A 63 0.86 -7.34 -6.85
N GLU A 64 2.06 -6.99 -7.30
CA GLU A 64 2.78 -7.83 -8.25
C GLU A 64 3.33 -9.08 -7.58
N THR A 65 3.06 -10.25 -8.19
CA THR A 65 3.43 -11.58 -7.67
C THR A 65 4.47 -12.29 -8.55
N GLY A 66 5.26 -11.50 -9.30
CA GLY A 66 6.27 -12.01 -10.22
C GLY A 66 7.50 -12.63 -9.54
N ILE A 67 8.59 -12.69 -10.27
CA ILE A 67 9.85 -13.37 -9.83
C ILE A 67 10.42 -12.67 -8.57
N LEU A 68 10.47 -11.33 -8.54
CA LEU A 68 11.08 -10.60 -7.43
C LEU A 68 10.38 -10.84 -6.09
N PRO A 69 9.04 -10.69 -5.93
CA PRO A 69 8.36 -11.03 -4.68
C PRO A 69 8.56 -12.49 -4.26
N ARG A 70 8.60 -13.43 -5.21
CA ARG A 70 8.86 -14.85 -4.90
C ARG A 70 10.29 -15.07 -4.40
N ALA A 71 11.27 -14.46 -5.02
CA ALA A 71 12.65 -14.49 -4.55
C ALA A 71 12.77 -13.87 -3.15
N SER A 72 12.12 -12.73 -2.90
CA SER A 72 12.06 -12.11 -1.57
C SER A 72 11.44 -13.04 -0.52
N GLN A 73 10.38 -13.76 -0.87
CA GLN A 73 9.75 -14.74 0.03
C GLN A 73 10.71 -15.86 0.42
N ILE A 74 11.49 -16.37 -0.54
CA ILE A 74 12.51 -17.42 -0.29
C ILE A 74 13.62 -16.86 0.61
N ILE A 75 14.16 -15.68 0.29
CA ILE A 75 15.21 -15.02 1.07
C ILE A 75 14.78 -14.82 2.52
N LEU A 76 13.58 -14.23 2.74
CA LEU A 76 13.03 -14.00 4.07
C LEU A 76 12.75 -15.31 4.82
N SER A 77 12.37 -16.39 4.12
CA SER A 77 12.20 -17.71 4.73
C SER A 77 13.52 -18.29 5.21
N ILE A 78 14.57 -18.18 4.42
CA ILE A 78 15.93 -18.58 4.80
C ILE A 78 16.42 -17.71 5.97
N GLU A 79 16.27 -16.39 5.88
CA GLU A 79 16.70 -15.49 6.96
C GLU A 79 15.97 -15.82 8.27
N SER A 80 14.66 -16.10 8.22
CA SER A 80 13.87 -16.44 9.41
C SER A 80 14.23 -17.81 10.02
N PHE A 81 14.87 -18.69 9.26
CA PHE A 81 15.37 -19.97 9.79
C PHE A 81 16.65 -19.80 10.63
N PHE A 82 17.53 -18.87 10.22
CA PHE A 82 18.81 -18.67 10.89
C PHE A 82 18.78 -17.51 11.91
N ARG A 83 17.78 -16.63 11.87
CA ARG A 83 17.67 -15.44 12.74
C ARG A 83 16.31 -15.38 13.38
N ASN A 84 16.23 -14.74 14.56
CA ASN A 84 14.97 -14.46 15.22
C ASN A 84 14.06 -13.61 14.28
N PRO A 85 12.85 -14.08 13.92
CA PRO A 85 11.96 -13.37 13.00
C PRO A 85 11.50 -11.98 13.48
N ASN A 86 11.64 -11.69 14.76
CA ASN A 86 11.30 -10.37 15.33
C ASN A 86 12.43 -9.33 15.14
N LEU A 87 13.59 -9.74 14.66
CA LEU A 87 14.68 -8.82 14.36
C LEU A 87 14.47 -8.17 12.98
N PRO A 88 15.03 -6.95 12.77
CA PRO A 88 15.03 -6.29 11.47
C PRO A 88 15.65 -7.16 10.37
N SER A 89 15.06 -7.09 9.17
CA SER A 89 15.64 -7.69 7.97
C SER A 89 16.51 -6.68 7.23
N LEU A 90 17.82 -6.76 7.41
CA LEU A 90 18.77 -5.91 6.69
C LEU A 90 18.75 -6.18 5.17
N ILE A 91 18.47 -7.43 4.77
CA ILE A 91 18.39 -7.81 3.35
C ILE A 91 17.17 -7.14 2.70
N ALA A 92 16.00 -7.21 3.36
CA ALA A 92 14.80 -6.56 2.85
C ALA A 92 14.95 -5.04 2.80
N TRP A 93 15.58 -4.42 3.81
CA TRP A 93 15.90 -3.00 3.80
C TRP A 93 16.74 -2.60 2.58
N LYS A 94 17.85 -3.31 2.33
CA LYS A 94 18.74 -3.05 1.18
C LYS A 94 18.05 -3.21 -0.16
N LEU A 95 17.25 -4.25 -0.30
CA LEU A 95 16.56 -4.56 -1.56
C LEU A 95 15.36 -3.64 -1.82
N SER A 96 14.86 -2.94 -0.80
CA SER A 96 13.74 -1.99 -0.88
C SER A 96 14.21 -0.55 -0.68
N PHE A 97 14.20 -0.05 0.54
CA PHE A 97 14.37 1.37 0.87
C PHE A 97 15.71 1.93 0.40
N GLU A 98 16.82 1.26 0.68
CA GLU A 98 18.14 1.69 0.20
C GLU A 98 18.22 1.68 -1.34
N SER A 99 17.70 0.63 -1.99
CA SER A 99 17.63 0.52 -3.45
C SER A 99 16.75 1.62 -4.06
N TRP A 100 15.60 1.93 -3.46
CA TRP A 100 14.72 3.00 -3.93
C TRP A 100 15.37 4.36 -3.77
N ASN A 101 15.97 4.63 -2.62
CA ASN A 101 16.63 5.90 -2.35
C ASN A 101 17.85 6.13 -3.25
N SER A 102 18.57 5.07 -3.62
CA SER A 102 19.74 5.17 -4.50
C SER A 102 19.45 5.77 -5.89
N LYS A 103 18.18 5.78 -6.32
CA LYS A 103 17.74 6.37 -7.59
C LYS A 103 17.73 7.89 -7.59
N PHE A 104 17.87 8.51 -6.42
CA PHE A 104 17.86 9.97 -6.24
C PHE A 104 19.22 10.55 -5.85
N LYS A 105 20.31 9.85 -6.14
CA LYS A 105 21.66 10.32 -5.87
C LYS A 105 22.01 11.61 -6.65
N PRO A 106 22.73 12.56 -6.00
CA PRO A 106 23.23 12.52 -4.65
C PRO A 106 22.13 12.68 -3.60
N ASN A 107 22.07 11.73 -2.64
CA ASN A 107 21.05 11.74 -1.60
C ASN A 107 21.38 12.78 -0.52
N ARG A 108 20.36 13.46 0.01
CA ARG A 108 20.42 14.33 1.17
C ARG A 108 20.17 13.53 2.46
N THR A 109 19.23 12.57 2.37
CA THR A 109 18.82 11.69 3.47
C THR A 109 18.68 10.24 2.97
N ASP A 110 18.38 9.30 3.87
CA ASP A 110 18.05 7.91 3.50
C ASP A 110 16.61 7.76 3.01
N TYR A 111 15.83 8.87 2.96
CA TYR A 111 14.41 8.87 2.67
C TYR A 111 13.99 9.82 1.54
N ASP A 112 14.92 10.32 0.74
CA ASP A 112 14.61 11.24 -0.37
C ASP A 112 13.65 10.64 -1.39
N TRP A 113 13.55 9.32 -1.46
CA TRP A 113 12.60 8.61 -2.34
C TRP A 113 11.13 8.83 -1.96
N LEU A 114 10.83 9.34 -0.78
CA LEU A 114 9.47 9.56 -0.29
C LEU A 114 8.82 10.77 -0.96
N SER A 115 9.48 11.91 -1.00
CA SER A 115 8.93 13.15 -1.54
C SER A 115 10.02 14.06 -2.12
N GLN A 116 9.61 14.94 -3.04
CA GLN A 116 10.43 16.07 -3.49
C GLN A 116 10.41 17.25 -2.51
N ASP A 117 9.37 17.33 -1.67
CA ASP A 117 9.28 18.32 -0.61
C ASP A 117 10.26 17.97 0.51
N LYS A 118 11.35 18.74 0.57
CA LYS A 118 12.41 18.51 1.56
C LYS A 118 11.92 18.64 3.00
N ASN A 119 10.97 19.54 3.24
CA ASN A 119 10.41 19.73 4.58
C ASN A 119 9.65 18.49 5.04
N GLU A 120 8.87 17.88 4.14
CA GLU A 120 8.15 16.63 4.46
C GLU A 120 9.11 15.46 4.70
N VAL A 121 10.21 15.38 3.95
CA VAL A 121 11.25 14.38 4.18
C VAL A 121 11.94 14.62 5.53
N ASP A 122 12.22 15.88 5.90
CA ASP A 122 12.82 16.22 7.20
C ASP A 122 11.88 15.87 8.36
N LEU A 123 10.59 16.18 8.24
CA LEU A 123 9.58 15.78 9.23
C LEU A 123 9.54 14.26 9.40
N TYR A 124 9.65 13.48 8.32
CA TYR A 124 9.71 12.02 8.40
C TYR A 124 10.98 11.53 9.11
N VAL A 125 12.14 12.15 8.84
CA VAL A 125 13.42 11.79 9.44
C VAL A 125 13.44 12.11 10.94
N ASP A 126 12.82 13.21 11.33
CA ASP A 126 12.80 13.70 12.72
C ASP A 126 11.75 12.99 13.59
N ASP A 127 10.75 12.31 12.98
CA ASP A 127 9.72 11.60 13.71
C ASP A 127 10.24 10.23 14.21
N PRO A 128 10.35 10.01 15.55
CA PRO A 128 10.81 8.74 16.11
C PRO A 128 9.90 7.54 15.83
N LEU A 129 8.68 7.78 15.34
CA LEU A 129 7.74 6.73 14.93
C LEU A 129 7.86 6.37 13.44
N CYS A 130 8.68 7.11 12.68
CA CYS A 130 8.97 6.87 11.27
C CYS A 130 10.34 6.21 11.08
N GLY A 131 10.58 5.65 9.90
CA GLY A 131 11.89 5.13 9.50
C GLY A 131 12.39 3.90 10.27
N PHE A 132 11.57 3.25 11.08
CA PHE A 132 12.00 2.05 11.80
C PHE A 132 12.24 0.87 10.84
N GLU A 133 13.22 0.05 11.17
CA GLU A 133 13.53 -1.15 10.39
C GLU A 133 12.50 -2.25 10.64
N ALA A 134 11.76 -2.62 9.59
CA ALA A 134 10.75 -3.66 9.67
C ALA A 134 11.37 -5.05 9.93
N SER A 135 10.77 -5.83 10.81
CA SER A 135 11.23 -7.17 11.16
C SER A 135 11.04 -8.16 9.99
N ILE A 136 11.77 -9.27 10.04
CA ILE A 136 11.64 -10.37 9.10
C ILE A 136 10.18 -10.86 9.04
N SER A 137 9.53 -11.00 10.20
CA SER A 137 8.12 -11.42 10.28
C SER A 137 7.18 -10.41 9.62
N MET A 138 7.41 -9.10 9.82
CA MET A 138 6.60 -8.05 9.18
C MET A 138 6.72 -8.10 7.65
N TRP A 139 7.92 -8.25 7.11
CA TRP A 139 8.12 -8.41 5.67
C TRP A 139 7.42 -9.65 5.10
N ARG A 140 7.44 -10.76 5.84
CA ARG A 140 6.71 -11.98 5.45
C ARG A 140 5.20 -11.75 5.45
N ASP A 141 4.66 -11.07 6.45
CA ASP A 141 3.25 -10.67 6.52
C ASP A 141 2.85 -9.78 5.33
N ILE A 142 3.70 -8.81 4.96
CA ILE A 142 3.49 -7.95 3.77
C ILE A 142 3.40 -8.80 2.50
N LEU A 143 4.34 -9.72 2.29
CA LEU A 143 4.33 -10.59 1.13
C LEU A 143 3.12 -11.53 1.11
N GLU A 144 2.65 -12.04 2.27
CA GLU A 144 1.40 -12.79 2.36
C GLU A 144 0.24 -11.96 1.80
N GLY A 145 0.12 -10.69 2.22
CA GLY A 145 -0.90 -9.77 1.71
C GLY A 145 -0.79 -9.54 0.21
N VAL A 146 0.42 -9.33 -0.31
CA VAL A 146 0.67 -9.16 -1.75
C VAL A 146 0.24 -10.40 -2.54
N PHE A 147 0.65 -11.60 -2.12
CA PHE A 147 0.31 -12.84 -2.81
C PHE A 147 -1.17 -13.17 -2.73
N PHE A 148 -1.81 -12.89 -1.58
CA PHE A 148 -3.25 -13.11 -1.45
C PHE A 148 -4.04 -12.17 -2.37
N ALA A 149 -3.77 -10.86 -2.34
CA ALA A 149 -4.43 -9.87 -3.19
C ALA A 149 -4.08 -10.03 -4.68
N GLY A 150 -2.86 -10.47 -4.99
CA GLY A 150 -2.44 -10.74 -6.38
C GLY A 150 -3.08 -11.97 -7.03
N ASN A 151 -3.75 -12.82 -6.25
CA ASN A 151 -4.39 -14.04 -6.74
C ASN A 151 -5.74 -13.74 -7.38
N LYS A 152 -5.91 -14.14 -8.66
CA LYS A 152 -7.14 -13.92 -9.43
C LYS A 152 -8.39 -14.48 -8.73
N LYS A 153 -8.32 -15.67 -8.11
CA LYS A 153 -9.46 -16.27 -7.40
C LYS A 153 -9.90 -15.42 -6.21
N ASN A 154 -8.96 -14.76 -5.54
CA ASN A 154 -9.28 -13.86 -4.43
C ASN A 154 -9.86 -12.54 -4.93
N LEU A 155 -9.26 -11.92 -5.95
CA LEU A 155 -9.80 -10.71 -6.57
C LEU A 155 -11.23 -10.89 -7.09
N ASN A 156 -11.60 -12.10 -7.52
CA ASN A 156 -12.96 -12.41 -7.94
C ASN A 156 -14.02 -12.28 -6.83
N LYS A 157 -13.61 -12.26 -5.55
CA LYS A 157 -14.52 -12.07 -4.40
C LYS A 157 -14.91 -10.61 -4.18
N LEU A 158 -14.18 -9.66 -4.78
CA LEU A 158 -14.55 -8.25 -4.70
C LEU A 158 -15.94 -7.99 -5.28
N ASN A 159 -16.69 -7.10 -4.64
CA ASN A 159 -17.92 -6.57 -5.21
C ASN A 159 -17.60 -5.88 -6.55
N LYS A 160 -18.27 -6.30 -7.63
CA LYS A 160 -18.00 -5.80 -8.98
C LYS A 160 -18.40 -4.34 -9.18
N GLN A 161 -19.28 -3.84 -8.33
CA GLN A 161 -19.72 -2.44 -8.30
C GLN A 161 -18.87 -1.56 -7.35
N LEU A 162 -17.86 -2.13 -6.65
CA LEU A 162 -17.02 -1.38 -5.73
C LEU A 162 -16.24 -0.29 -6.49
N PRO A 163 -16.45 1.00 -6.19
CA PRO A 163 -15.63 2.06 -6.73
C PRO A 163 -14.19 1.96 -6.20
N VAL A 164 -13.20 1.98 -7.10
CA VAL A 164 -11.79 1.91 -6.72
C VAL A 164 -11.01 3.07 -7.31
N HIS A 165 -10.33 3.81 -6.45
CA HIS A 165 -9.44 4.91 -6.81
C HIS A 165 -7.98 4.51 -6.64
N ILE A 166 -7.23 4.47 -7.74
CA ILE A 166 -5.82 4.11 -7.76
C ILE A 166 -4.99 5.35 -8.05
N VAL A 167 -3.96 5.59 -7.24
CA VAL A 167 -3.00 6.66 -7.47
C VAL A 167 -1.58 6.14 -7.33
N GLY A 168 -0.67 6.67 -8.14
CA GLY A 168 0.77 6.45 -8.01
C GLY A 168 1.57 7.60 -8.56
N GLY A 169 2.80 7.76 -8.13
CA GLY A 169 3.74 8.72 -8.67
C GLY A 169 4.51 8.16 -9.88
N ASP A 170 4.79 8.98 -10.89
CA ASP A 170 5.64 8.60 -12.03
C ASP A 170 7.13 8.53 -11.66
N SER A 171 7.48 9.05 -10.50
CA SER A 171 8.83 9.04 -9.92
C SER A 171 8.91 8.17 -8.65
N ASP A 172 7.88 7.35 -8.38
CA ASP A 172 7.82 6.44 -7.25
C ASP A 172 8.56 5.11 -7.54
N PRO A 173 9.75 4.88 -6.96
CA PRO A 173 10.51 3.66 -7.22
C PRO A 173 9.86 2.39 -6.65
N CYS A 174 9.05 2.52 -5.59
CA CYS A 174 8.34 1.42 -4.96
C CYS A 174 7.31 0.79 -5.91
N THR A 175 6.67 1.60 -6.76
CA THR A 175 5.65 1.17 -7.72
C THR A 175 6.17 1.09 -9.16
N ASN A 176 7.51 0.99 -9.32
CA ASN A 176 8.13 0.97 -10.64
C ASN A 176 7.68 2.17 -11.50
N ASN A 177 7.75 3.37 -10.90
CA ASN A 177 7.34 4.64 -11.50
C ASN A 177 5.87 4.61 -11.98
N GLY A 178 4.98 4.15 -11.13
CA GLY A 178 3.54 4.06 -11.36
C GLY A 178 3.08 2.92 -12.28
N LYS A 179 4.00 2.14 -12.85
CA LYS A 179 3.65 1.02 -13.74
C LYS A 179 2.85 -0.06 -13.02
N ASP A 180 3.17 -0.34 -11.76
CA ASP A 180 2.48 -1.38 -10.99
C ASP A 180 1.07 -0.95 -10.60
N MET A 181 0.81 0.37 -10.49
CA MET A 181 -0.54 0.92 -10.31
C MET A 181 -1.40 0.71 -11.57
N LYS A 182 -0.82 0.91 -12.76
CA LYS A 182 -1.49 0.59 -14.04
C LYS A 182 -1.79 -0.91 -14.18
N LYS A 183 -0.89 -1.78 -13.71
CA LYS A 183 -1.16 -3.23 -13.68
C LYS A 183 -2.28 -3.58 -12.70
N LEU A 184 -2.35 -2.93 -11.54
CA LEU A 184 -3.45 -3.10 -10.60
C LEU A 184 -4.80 -2.75 -11.26
N LEU A 185 -4.88 -1.59 -11.96
CA LEU A 185 -6.06 -1.21 -12.75
C LEU A 185 -6.49 -2.33 -13.70
N VAL A 186 -5.55 -2.85 -14.51
CA VAL A 186 -5.84 -3.92 -15.48
C VAL A 186 -6.30 -5.19 -14.77
N LYS A 187 -5.66 -5.58 -13.67
CA LYS A 187 -6.07 -6.75 -12.88
C LYS A 187 -7.50 -6.61 -12.35
N LEU A 188 -7.86 -5.46 -11.79
CA LEU A 188 -9.20 -5.22 -11.26
C LEU A 188 -10.25 -5.23 -12.37
N LYS A 189 -10.02 -4.54 -13.49
CA LYS A 189 -10.92 -4.55 -14.64
C LYS A 189 -11.10 -5.96 -15.23
N ASN A 190 -10.02 -6.72 -15.37
CA ASN A 190 -10.07 -8.11 -15.86
C ASN A 190 -10.79 -9.07 -14.89
N ASN A 191 -10.96 -8.66 -13.63
CA ASN A 191 -11.79 -9.36 -12.64
C ASN A 191 -13.23 -8.82 -12.56
N GLY A 192 -13.63 -7.97 -13.51
CA GLY A 192 -15.01 -7.52 -13.71
C GLY A 192 -15.42 -6.29 -12.90
N LEU A 193 -14.49 -5.56 -12.27
CA LEU A 193 -14.83 -4.29 -11.61
C LEU A 193 -15.10 -3.22 -12.68
N SER A 194 -16.24 -2.55 -12.59
CA SER A 194 -16.72 -1.57 -13.59
C SER A 194 -16.23 -0.14 -13.29
N ASP A 195 -16.16 0.26 -12.00
CA ASP A 195 -15.77 1.60 -11.59
C ASP A 195 -14.36 1.61 -10.99
N VAL A 196 -13.34 1.61 -11.84
CA VAL A 196 -11.94 1.70 -11.42
C VAL A 196 -11.26 2.84 -12.16
N THR A 197 -10.77 3.82 -11.41
CA THR A 197 -9.97 4.95 -11.88
C THR A 197 -8.50 4.81 -11.50
N CYS A 198 -7.58 5.30 -12.34
CA CYS A 198 -6.16 5.25 -12.05
C CYS A 198 -5.47 6.53 -12.53
N ASN A 199 -4.86 7.26 -11.62
CA ASN A 199 -4.13 8.49 -11.87
C ASN A 199 -2.64 8.29 -11.56
N ILE A 200 -1.78 8.52 -12.54
CA ILE A 200 -0.33 8.59 -12.34
C ILE A 200 0.05 10.06 -12.32
N LEU A 201 0.52 10.49 -11.16
CA LEU A 201 0.83 11.89 -10.88
C LEU A 201 2.23 12.23 -11.38
N ASN A 202 2.31 13.27 -12.19
CA ASN A 202 3.59 13.72 -12.75
C ASN A 202 4.46 14.38 -11.68
N GLY A 203 5.76 14.08 -11.70
CA GLY A 203 6.74 14.61 -10.77
C GLY A 203 6.46 14.21 -9.31
N THR A 204 5.79 13.10 -9.07
CA THR A 204 5.39 12.65 -7.72
C THR A 204 6.18 11.39 -7.33
N ARG A 205 6.79 11.41 -6.17
CA ARG A 205 7.47 10.25 -5.56
C ARG A 205 6.46 9.39 -4.78
N HIS A 206 6.89 8.73 -3.72
CA HIS A 206 6.07 7.75 -3.01
C HIS A 206 4.96 8.37 -2.16
N GLU A 207 5.21 9.49 -1.50
CA GLU A 207 4.28 10.13 -0.57
C GLU A 207 3.38 11.16 -1.28
N SER A 208 2.40 10.67 -2.07
CA SER A 208 1.55 11.54 -2.91
C SER A 208 0.76 12.62 -2.16
N LEU A 209 0.50 12.44 -0.85
CA LEU A 209 -0.16 13.44 0.01
C LEU A 209 0.81 14.38 0.70
N ASN A 210 2.11 14.10 0.63
CA ASN A 210 3.19 14.90 1.21
C ASN A 210 4.14 15.44 0.12
N GLU A 211 3.66 15.51 -1.12
CA GLU A 211 4.39 16.08 -2.26
C GLU A 211 4.13 17.58 -2.43
N ILE A 212 4.95 18.23 -3.24
CA ILE A 212 4.80 19.65 -3.61
C ILE A 212 3.41 19.93 -4.22
N ASN A 213 2.86 18.97 -4.93
CA ASN A 213 1.56 19.08 -5.62
C ASN A 213 0.38 18.46 -4.81
N ARG A 214 0.54 18.23 -3.50
CA ARG A 214 -0.45 17.56 -2.63
C ARG A 214 -1.85 18.17 -2.65
N ASP A 215 -1.96 19.49 -2.75
CA ASP A 215 -3.26 20.16 -2.78
C ASP A 215 -4.08 19.76 -4.00
N LYS A 216 -3.46 19.70 -5.17
CA LYS A 216 -4.10 19.22 -6.40
C LYS A 216 -4.51 17.77 -6.26
N THR A 217 -3.64 16.94 -5.71
CA THR A 217 -3.88 15.50 -5.50
C THR A 217 -5.04 15.27 -4.54
N THR A 218 -5.06 16.00 -3.42
CA THR A 218 -6.14 15.95 -2.42
C THR A 218 -7.47 16.40 -3.02
N ASN A 219 -7.48 17.53 -3.76
CA ASN A 219 -8.70 18.02 -4.42
C ASN A 219 -9.25 17.01 -5.45
N GLN A 220 -8.41 16.35 -6.22
CA GLN A 220 -8.83 15.31 -7.16
C GLN A 220 -9.48 14.11 -6.43
N PHE A 221 -8.94 13.74 -5.28
CA PHE A 221 -9.53 12.68 -4.45
C PHE A 221 -10.88 13.08 -3.87
N ILE A 222 -11.00 14.33 -3.37
CA ILE A 222 -12.28 14.86 -2.87
C ILE A 222 -13.34 14.87 -3.98
N ILE A 223 -13.00 15.30 -5.19
CA ILE A 223 -13.90 15.26 -6.35
C ILE A 223 -14.33 13.82 -6.66
N TRP A 224 -13.40 12.87 -6.61
CA TRP A 224 -13.70 11.45 -6.81
C TRP A 224 -14.70 10.93 -5.76
N LEU A 225 -14.51 11.28 -4.48
CA LEU A 225 -15.43 10.94 -3.38
C LEU A 225 -16.82 11.52 -3.63
N GLN A 226 -16.92 12.85 -3.85
CA GLN A 226 -18.18 13.57 -4.04
C GLN A 226 -18.98 13.11 -5.25
N SER A 227 -18.32 12.54 -6.25
CA SER A 227 -18.99 12.02 -7.45
C SER A 227 -19.61 10.63 -7.26
N ARG A 228 -19.40 9.97 -6.10
CA ARG A 228 -19.83 8.59 -5.85
C ARG A 228 -20.59 8.39 -4.54
N PHE A 229 -20.40 9.28 -3.60
CA PHE A 229 -20.95 9.20 -2.25
C PHE A 229 -21.56 10.54 -1.81
#